data_af55f33c0c3e775982a2046efa2fc8df
#
_entry.id   af55f33c0c3e775982a2046efa2fc8df
#
_cell.length_a   1.000
_cell.length_b   1.000
_cell.length_c   1.000
_cell.angle_alpha   90.00
_cell.angle_beta   90.00
_cell.angle_gamma   90.00
#
_symmetry.space_group_name_H-M   'P 1'
#
loop_
_entity.id
_entity.type
_entity.pdbx_description
1 polymer ?
#
loop_
_entity_poly.entity_id
_entity_poly.type
_entity_poly.pdbx_seq_one_letter_code
_entity_poly.pdbx_strand_id
1 'polypeptide(L)'
;MHTRTRVTGWSGAGALAMFAVGQLVASTAAAAEFTFAVEPSYRPDRAAEIYKPLLDYLDKSTGQHFTLVTSRNYHFYWRDIHSTTKTAFALDEAHFADYRIVHENYVPLVRAAEPTSYSLVASEPDIAAKGQQGLVGHSIITMPSPSLGYVLLLQLYSSPVSQPDIRSTAGAWRDAIDSVFGGDVDAAIIPTWLKNQYPNLVNVKTTRQFAGSCVTASADVPEDVRQKVKDALLKLDSDEQTAKLLIELGVSKFVPAAAKDYEGNEALLKSYQGY
;
A
#
# COMPACT_ATOMS: atom_id res chain seq x y z
N MET A 1 92.46 4.44 54.46
CA MET A 1 92.03 5.19 55.63
C MET A 1 90.58 5.71 55.29
N HIS A 2 89.62 5.05 55.89
CA HIS A 2 88.40 5.46 56.50
C HIS A 2 87.76 6.72 55.91
N THR A 3 86.46 6.75 55.46
CA THR A 3 85.29 6.73 56.36
C THR A 3 84.04 6.48 55.58
N ARG A 4 83.16 5.68 56.16
CA ARG A 4 81.76 5.47 55.75
C ARG A 4 80.86 6.67 56.14
N THR A 5 79.93 7.07 55.32
CA THR A 5 78.76 7.73 55.83
C THR A 5 77.47 7.20 55.10
N ARG A 6 76.58 6.66 55.90
CA ARG A 6 75.21 6.23 55.54
C ARG A 6 74.32 7.47 55.42
N VAL A 7 73.50 7.52 54.44
CA VAL A 7 72.25 8.33 54.48
C VAL A 7 71.08 7.48 54.07
N THR A 8 70.13 7.50 54.95
CA THR A 8 68.90 6.79 55.06
C THR A 8 67.89 7.19 53.93
N GLY A 9 67.06 6.19 53.51
CA GLY A 9 66.05 6.32 52.53
C GLY A 9 64.83 7.12 52.98
N TRP A 10 64.04 7.51 51.96
CA TRP A 10 62.64 7.85 52.14
C TRP A 10 61.88 7.30 50.95
N SER A 11 61.01 6.36 51.29
CA SER A 11 59.99 5.76 50.39
C SER A 11 58.89 6.73 50.25
N GLY A 12 58.65 7.20 49.05
CA GLY A 12 57.44 7.94 48.67
C GLY A 12 56.66 7.11 47.64
N ALA A 13 55.68 6.35 48.13
CA ALA A 13 54.71 5.65 47.23
C ALA A 13 53.70 6.67 46.69
N GLY A 14 53.89 7.12 45.45
CA GLY A 14 52.88 7.87 44.71
C GLY A 14 51.87 6.95 44.04
N ALA A 15 50.70 6.82 44.61
CA ALA A 15 49.60 6.12 43.98
C ALA A 15 49.08 6.95 42.78
N LEU A 16 49.35 6.50 41.55
CA LEU A 16 48.67 7.00 40.35
C LEU A 16 47.25 6.42 40.29
N ALA A 17 46.28 7.23 40.65
CA ALA A 17 44.89 6.94 40.37
C ALA A 17 44.59 7.16 38.87
N MET A 18 44.55 6.10 38.06
CA MET A 18 44.05 6.14 36.69
C MET A 18 42.53 6.30 36.73
N PHE A 19 42.04 7.50 36.45
CA PHE A 19 40.64 7.72 36.10
C PHE A 19 40.40 7.19 34.67
N ALA A 20 39.85 5.98 34.54
CA ALA A 20 39.30 5.47 33.29
C ALA A 20 37.98 6.23 33.00
N VAL A 21 38.09 7.28 32.20
CA VAL A 21 36.88 7.92 31.60
C VAL A 21 36.34 6.96 30.54
N GLY A 22 35.37 6.15 30.93
CA GLY A 22 34.59 5.34 29.99
C GLY A 22 33.79 6.27 29.06
N GLN A 23 34.29 6.49 27.85
CA GLN A 23 33.47 7.12 26.80
C GLN A 23 32.33 6.15 26.46
N LEU A 24 31.09 6.45 26.91
CA LEU A 24 29.91 5.88 26.34
C LEU A 24 29.83 6.39 24.89
N VAL A 25 30.27 5.59 23.94
CA VAL A 25 30.00 5.77 22.54
C VAL A 25 28.49 5.45 22.39
N ALA A 26 27.65 6.47 22.46
CA ALA A 26 26.26 6.34 22.02
C ALA A 26 26.31 6.03 20.52
N SER A 27 26.19 4.75 20.18
CA SER A 27 25.97 4.32 18.80
C SER A 27 24.62 4.92 18.37
N THR A 28 24.65 6.01 17.61
CA THR A 28 23.48 6.46 16.89
C THR A 28 23.18 5.39 15.86
N ALA A 29 22.27 4.46 16.18
CA ALA A 29 21.76 3.54 15.19
C ALA A 29 21.18 4.41 14.06
N ALA A 30 21.83 4.36 12.89
CA ALA A 30 21.26 4.98 11.70
C ALA A 30 19.87 4.38 11.48
N ALA A 31 18.87 5.22 11.22
CA ALA A 31 17.53 4.75 10.87
C ALA A 31 17.67 3.81 9.66
N ALA A 32 17.11 2.61 9.77
CA ALA A 32 17.11 1.70 8.63
C ALA A 32 16.13 2.23 7.58
N GLU A 33 16.48 2.03 6.31
CA GLU A 33 15.66 2.44 5.18
C GLU A 33 14.78 1.27 4.71
N PHE A 34 13.49 1.52 4.59
CA PHE A 34 12.50 0.56 4.14
C PHE A 34 11.70 1.08 2.96
N THR A 35 11.47 0.23 1.96
CA THR A 35 10.61 0.56 0.83
C THR A 35 9.14 0.29 1.17
N PHE A 36 8.24 1.18 0.74
CA PHE A 36 6.81 1.05 0.89
C PHE A 36 6.14 1.14 -0.49
N ALA A 37 5.67 0.00 -1.00
CA ALA A 37 4.98 -0.07 -2.28
C ALA A 37 3.49 0.26 -2.13
N VAL A 38 2.94 0.91 -3.16
CA VAL A 38 1.50 1.17 -3.26
C VAL A 38 1.02 0.81 -4.66
N GLU A 39 -0.21 0.31 -4.74
CA GLU A 39 -0.86 0.09 -6.03
C GLU A 39 -0.99 1.40 -6.82
N PRO A 40 -0.85 1.35 -8.16
CA PRO A 40 -0.90 2.53 -9.02
C PRO A 40 -2.34 3.04 -9.25
N SER A 41 -3.07 3.30 -8.17
CA SER A 41 -4.41 3.92 -8.18
C SER A 41 -4.39 5.40 -8.55
N TYR A 42 -3.21 6.00 -8.51
CA TYR A 42 -2.88 7.37 -8.89
C TYR A 42 -1.70 7.39 -9.86
N ARG A 43 -1.57 8.44 -10.65
CA ARG A 43 -0.34 8.68 -11.43
C ARG A 43 0.85 8.85 -10.48
N PRO A 44 2.08 8.44 -10.86
CA PRO A 44 3.22 8.40 -9.94
C PRO A 44 3.54 9.72 -9.24
N ASP A 45 3.41 10.87 -9.94
CA ASP A 45 3.60 12.21 -9.38
C ASP A 45 2.56 12.53 -8.29
N ARG A 46 1.29 12.23 -8.56
CA ARG A 46 0.21 12.40 -7.58
C ARG A 46 0.31 11.40 -6.42
N ALA A 47 0.74 10.17 -6.67
CA ALA A 47 0.97 9.19 -5.64
C ALA A 47 2.00 9.69 -4.61
N ALA A 48 3.11 10.29 -5.08
CA ALA A 48 4.13 10.86 -4.21
C ALA A 48 3.55 11.93 -3.27
N GLU A 49 2.68 12.82 -3.77
CA GLU A 49 2.02 13.84 -2.94
C GLU A 49 1.01 13.23 -1.94
N ILE A 50 0.20 12.28 -2.40
CA ILE A 50 -0.88 11.67 -1.61
C ILE A 50 -0.31 10.81 -0.47
N TYR A 51 0.72 10.01 -0.75
CA TYR A 51 1.30 9.09 0.25
C TYR A 51 2.38 9.73 1.13
N LYS A 52 2.90 10.93 0.79
CA LYS A 52 3.90 11.61 1.62
C LYS A 52 3.49 11.75 3.09
N PRO A 53 2.26 12.17 3.46
CA PRO A 53 1.86 12.24 4.86
C PRO A 53 1.93 10.91 5.60
N LEU A 54 1.65 9.79 4.91
CA LEU A 54 1.78 8.45 5.49
C LEU A 54 3.24 8.13 5.83
N LEU A 55 4.15 8.40 4.88
CA LEU A 55 5.56 8.08 5.07
C LEU A 55 6.17 8.97 6.16
N ASP A 56 5.91 10.28 6.14
CA ASP A 56 6.34 11.22 7.18
C ASP A 56 5.83 10.79 8.57
N TYR A 57 4.59 10.32 8.64
CA TYR A 57 4.00 9.80 9.88
C TYR A 57 4.68 8.52 10.35
N LEU A 58 4.96 7.58 9.43
CA LEU A 58 5.66 6.34 9.74
C LEU A 58 7.11 6.61 10.18
N ASP A 59 7.84 7.49 9.48
CA ASP A 59 9.19 7.93 9.85
C ASP A 59 9.21 8.43 11.31
N LYS A 60 8.30 9.35 11.63
CA LYS A 60 8.19 9.94 12.97
C LYS A 60 7.78 8.94 14.04
N SER A 61 6.84 8.04 13.71
CA SER A 61 6.25 7.13 14.70
C SER A 61 7.13 5.91 14.99
N THR A 62 7.95 5.48 14.02
CA THR A 62 8.76 4.26 14.14
C THR A 62 10.26 4.53 14.35
N GLY A 63 10.73 5.74 14.01
CA GLY A 63 12.15 6.09 13.99
C GLY A 63 12.92 5.40 12.85
N GLN A 64 12.21 4.87 11.82
CA GLN A 64 12.77 4.32 10.60
C GLN A 64 12.52 5.28 9.45
N HIS A 65 13.18 5.08 8.32
CA HIS A 65 12.94 5.86 7.11
C HIS A 65 12.23 5.03 6.04
N PHE A 66 11.16 5.60 5.45
CA PHE A 66 10.35 4.92 4.44
C PHE A 66 10.42 5.64 3.09
N THR A 67 10.74 4.89 2.04
CA THR A 67 10.78 5.38 0.66
C THR A 67 9.62 4.80 -0.13
N LEU A 68 8.84 5.68 -0.78
CA LEU A 68 7.72 5.26 -1.61
C LEU A 68 8.19 4.55 -2.88
N VAL A 69 7.58 3.41 -3.18
CA VAL A 69 7.74 2.70 -4.45
C VAL A 69 6.40 2.74 -5.19
N THR A 70 6.42 3.35 -6.38
CA THR A 70 5.27 3.41 -7.28
C THR A 70 5.63 2.77 -8.61
N SER A 71 4.64 2.16 -9.26
CA SER A 71 4.76 1.64 -10.62
C SER A 71 3.96 2.50 -11.58
N ARG A 72 4.36 2.52 -12.86
CA ARG A 72 3.71 3.31 -13.91
C ARG A 72 2.23 2.98 -14.08
N ASN A 73 1.87 1.70 -13.96
CA ASN A 73 0.50 1.18 -14.00
C ASN A 73 0.45 -0.24 -13.40
N TYR A 74 -0.74 -0.85 -13.34
CA TYR A 74 -0.94 -2.19 -12.76
C TYR A 74 -0.19 -3.30 -13.48
N HIS A 75 0.06 -3.21 -14.79
CA HIS A 75 0.86 -4.19 -15.51
C HIS A 75 2.33 -4.18 -15.02
N PHE A 76 2.91 -2.99 -14.84
CA PHE A 76 4.26 -2.87 -14.28
C PHE A 76 4.28 -3.23 -12.79
N TYR A 77 3.25 -2.88 -12.04
CA TYR A 77 3.13 -3.25 -10.64
C TYR A 77 3.12 -4.77 -10.45
N TRP A 78 2.33 -5.48 -11.26
CA TRP A 78 2.27 -6.95 -11.27
C TRP A 78 3.64 -7.56 -11.60
N ARG A 79 4.33 -7.05 -12.63
CA ARG A 79 5.70 -7.45 -12.95
C ARG A 79 6.66 -7.21 -11.79
N ASP A 80 6.55 -6.07 -11.11
CA ASP A 80 7.46 -5.66 -10.04
C ASP A 80 7.26 -6.52 -8.78
N ILE A 81 6.06 -7.04 -8.51
CA ILE A 81 5.80 -8.04 -7.46
C ILE A 81 6.65 -9.30 -7.66
N HIS A 82 6.87 -9.72 -8.91
CA HIS A 82 7.68 -10.90 -9.25
C HIS A 82 9.19 -10.60 -9.37
N SER A 83 9.61 -9.36 -9.12
CA SER A 83 11.03 -9.02 -9.22
C SER A 83 11.83 -9.67 -8.09
N THR A 84 13.15 -9.83 -8.31
CA THR A 84 14.06 -10.34 -7.29
C THR A 84 14.24 -9.37 -6.11
N THR A 85 13.97 -8.07 -6.34
CA THR A 85 14.04 -7.04 -5.30
C THR A 85 12.67 -6.86 -4.67
N LYS A 86 12.47 -7.46 -3.50
CA LYS A 86 11.22 -7.35 -2.75
C LYS A 86 11.12 -6.00 -2.05
N THR A 87 9.93 -5.43 -2.00
CA THR A 87 9.63 -4.24 -1.18
C THR A 87 9.44 -4.66 0.28
N ALA A 88 9.83 -3.80 1.22
CA ALA A 88 9.71 -4.11 2.65
C ALA A 88 8.24 -4.14 3.10
N PHE A 89 7.44 -3.17 2.63
CA PHE A 89 6.01 -3.05 2.90
C PHE A 89 5.23 -2.82 1.62
N ALA A 90 3.96 -3.19 1.62
CA ALA A 90 3.05 -2.91 0.50
C ALA A 90 1.64 -2.63 1.01
N LEU A 91 0.95 -1.67 0.36
CA LEU A 91 -0.48 -1.41 0.54
C LEU A 91 -1.21 -1.87 -0.72
N ASP A 92 -1.94 -2.95 -0.59
CA ASP A 92 -2.55 -3.69 -1.69
C ASP A 92 -4.03 -3.96 -1.47
N GLU A 93 -4.82 -4.02 -2.54
CA GLU A 93 -6.14 -4.62 -2.54
C GLU A 93 -6.06 -6.15 -2.40
N ALA A 94 -7.21 -6.76 -2.11
CA ALA A 94 -7.30 -8.14 -1.62
C ALA A 94 -6.58 -9.19 -2.50
N HIS A 95 -6.60 -9.05 -3.83
CA HIS A 95 -6.00 -10.03 -4.73
C HIS A 95 -4.47 -10.01 -4.71
N PHE A 96 -3.85 -8.83 -4.67
CA PHE A 96 -2.40 -8.71 -4.53
C PHE A 96 -1.94 -8.99 -3.10
N ALA A 97 -2.70 -8.55 -2.09
CA ALA A 97 -2.39 -8.85 -0.70
C ALA A 97 -2.33 -10.36 -0.46
N ASP A 98 -3.34 -11.10 -0.97
CA ASP A 98 -3.37 -12.56 -0.88
C ASP A 98 -2.20 -13.20 -1.63
N TYR A 99 -1.91 -12.73 -2.85
CA TYR A 99 -0.77 -13.20 -3.62
C TYR A 99 0.56 -13.05 -2.87
N ARG A 100 0.80 -11.88 -2.27
CA ARG A 100 2.01 -11.64 -1.47
C ARG A 100 2.08 -12.55 -0.24
N ILE A 101 0.95 -12.78 0.41
CA ILE A 101 0.88 -13.67 1.58
C ILE A 101 1.20 -15.12 1.19
N VAL A 102 0.60 -15.61 0.09
CA VAL A 102 0.70 -17.02 -0.31
C VAL A 102 2.02 -17.32 -1.01
N HIS A 103 2.50 -16.43 -1.89
CA HIS A 103 3.62 -16.72 -2.80
C HIS A 103 4.91 -15.98 -2.46
N GLU A 104 4.82 -14.82 -1.79
CA GLU A 104 5.97 -13.94 -1.57
C GLU A 104 6.41 -13.86 -0.09
N ASN A 105 5.82 -14.67 0.78
CA ASN A 105 6.13 -14.74 2.21
C ASN A 105 5.95 -13.39 2.94
N TYR A 106 4.85 -12.68 2.64
CA TYR A 106 4.48 -11.47 3.35
C TYR A 106 3.53 -11.77 4.51
N VAL A 107 3.59 -10.93 5.55
CA VAL A 107 2.74 -10.99 6.75
C VAL A 107 1.76 -9.83 6.71
N PRO A 108 0.43 -10.06 6.81
CA PRO A 108 -0.55 -9.00 6.90
C PRO A 108 -0.45 -8.30 8.27
N LEU A 109 -0.39 -6.96 8.26
CA LEU A 109 -0.30 -6.16 9.48
C LEU A 109 -1.63 -5.55 9.87
N VAL A 110 -2.18 -4.74 8.96
CA VAL A 110 -3.44 -4.02 9.13
C VAL A 110 -4.20 -3.97 7.81
N ARG A 111 -5.51 -3.74 7.89
CA ARG A 111 -6.36 -3.50 6.73
C ARG A 111 -7.26 -2.30 6.95
N ALA A 112 -7.74 -1.70 5.88
CA ALA A 112 -8.84 -0.75 5.95
C ALA A 112 -10.05 -1.38 6.66
N ALA A 113 -10.72 -0.61 7.50
CA ALA A 113 -11.91 -1.08 8.22
C ALA A 113 -13.07 -1.35 7.25
N GLU A 114 -13.21 -0.52 6.23
CA GLU A 114 -14.22 -0.65 5.19
C GLU A 114 -13.88 -1.77 4.21
N PRO A 115 -14.87 -2.60 3.83
CA PRO A 115 -14.70 -3.55 2.74
C PRO A 115 -14.59 -2.80 1.40
N THR A 116 -13.82 -3.37 0.47
CA THR A 116 -13.69 -2.88 -0.89
C THR A 116 -14.72 -3.53 -1.80
N SER A 117 -15.38 -2.74 -2.64
CA SER A 117 -16.20 -3.20 -3.75
C SER A 117 -16.09 -2.21 -4.91
N TYR A 118 -16.53 -2.64 -6.09
CA TYR A 118 -16.50 -1.83 -7.29
C TYR A 118 -17.92 -1.62 -7.82
N SER A 119 -18.15 -0.44 -8.38
CA SER A 119 -19.41 -0.08 -9.04
C SER A 119 -19.17 0.11 -10.53
N LEU A 120 -19.91 -0.62 -11.34
CA LEU A 120 -20.10 -0.33 -12.75
C LEU A 120 -21.08 0.82 -12.84
N VAL A 121 -20.69 1.93 -13.42
CA VAL A 121 -21.46 3.19 -13.45
C VAL A 121 -21.56 3.74 -14.86
N ALA A 122 -22.65 4.47 -15.14
CA ALA A 122 -22.85 5.20 -16.38
C ALA A 122 -23.39 6.61 -16.07
N SER A 123 -23.23 7.55 -17.01
CA SER A 123 -23.86 8.87 -16.92
C SER A 123 -25.34 8.83 -17.36
N GLU A 124 -25.66 7.91 -18.29
CA GLU A 124 -26.98 7.81 -18.93
C GLU A 124 -27.94 6.90 -18.13
N PRO A 125 -29.04 7.42 -17.56
CA PRO A 125 -29.99 6.61 -16.80
C PRO A 125 -30.64 5.49 -17.63
N ASP A 126 -30.90 5.73 -18.91
CA ASP A 126 -31.53 4.76 -19.80
C ASP A 126 -30.65 3.54 -20.08
N ILE A 127 -29.33 3.73 -20.15
CA ILE A 127 -28.37 2.65 -20.26
C ILE A 127 -28.33 1.87 -18.95
N ALA A 128 -28.23 2.58 -17.82
CA ALA A 128 -28.18 1.98 -16.50
C ALA A 128 -29.44 1.17 -16.16
N ALA A 129 -30.61 1.62 -16.56
CA ALA A 129 -31.88 0.93 -16.32
C ALA A 129 -31.95 -0.48 -16.93
N LYS A 130 -31.20 -0.74 -18.01
CA LYS A 130 -31.09 -2.06 -18.65
C LYS A 130 -30.08 -2.99 -17.92
N GLY A 131 -29.48 -2.51 -16.86
CA GLY A 131 -28.43 -3.24 -16.10
C GLY A 131 -27.17 -3.50 -16.94
N GLN A 132 -26.33 -4.45 -16.50
CA GLN A 132 -25.07 -4.75 -17.19
C GLN A 132 -25.25 -5.18 -18.65
N GLN A 133 -26.37 -5.80 -19.01
CA GLN A 133 -26.67 -6.19 -20.40
C GLN A 133 -26.90 -4.98 -21.30
N GLY A 134 -27.38 -3.86 -20.77
CA GLY A 134 -27.53 -2.62 -21.50
C GLY A 134 -26.24 -2.00 -21.99
N LEU A 135 -25.11 -2.44 -21.44
CA LEU A 135 -23.77 -1.96 -21.83
C LEU A 135 -23.09 -2.83 -22.91
N VAL A 136 -23.73 -3.91 -23.36
CA VAL A 136 -23.23 -4.68 -24.51
C VAL A 136 -23.32 -3.81 -25.76
N GLY A 137 -22.19 -3.64 -26.47
CA GLY A 137 -22.07 -2.73 -27.61
C GLY A 137 -21.69 -1.30 -27.25
N HIS A 138 -21.56 -0.99 -25.96
CA HIS A 138 -21.09 0.28 -25.43
C HIS A 138 -19.63 0.18 -24.97
N SER A 139 -19.01 1.35 -24.71
CA SER A 139 -17.63 1.43 -24.22
C SER A 139 -17.57 1.54 -22.69
N ILE A 140 -16.69 0.77 -22.06
CA ILE A 140 -16.44 0.82 -20.61
C ILE A 140 -14.96 1.06 -20.35
N ILE A 141 -14.63 2.09 -19.56
CA ILE A 141 -13.26 2.36 -19.16
C ILE A 141 -12.95 1.76 -17.78
N THR A 142 -11.72 1.33 -17.61
CA THR A 142 -11.14 0.85 -16.35
C THR A 142 -9.64 1.12 -16.28
N MET A 143 -9.05 0.92 -15.11
CA MET A 143 -7.60 0.89 -14.94
C MET A 143 -7.00 -0.31 -15.68
N PRO A 144 -5.70 -0.27 -16.03
CA PRO A 144 -5.03 -1.38 -16.70
C PRO A 144 -5.07 -2.69 -15.91
N SER A 145 -5.01 -3.79 -16.65
CA SER A 145 -4.82 -5.15 -16.12
C SER A 145 -3.53 -5.24 -15.28
N PRO A 146 -3.51 -5.99 -14.18
CA PRO A 146 -4.61 -6.71 -13.53
C PRO A 146 -5.19 -5.97 -12.31
N SER A 147 -5.57 -4.69 -12.43
CA SER A 147 -6.30 -4.00 -11.36
C SER A 147 -7.55 -4.79 -10.95
N LEU A 148 -7.97 -4.69 -9.69
CA LEU A 148 -9.15 -5.42 -9.20
C LEU A 148 -10.40 -5.04 -10.01
N GLY A 149 -10.57 -3.75 -10.34
CA GLY A 149 -11.67 -3.29 -11.19
C GLY A 149 -11.68 -3.95 -12.56
N TYR A 150 -10.53 -4.07 -13.23
CA TYR A 150 -10.42 -4.76 -14.51
C TYR A 150 -10.82 -6.25 -14.40
N VAL A 151 -10.27 -6.94 -13.41
CA VAL A 151 -10.56 -8.37 -13.18
C VAL A 151 -12.05 -8.61 -12.93
N LEU A 152 -12.66 -7.76 -12.10
CA LEU A 152 -14.09 -7.85 -11.78
C LEU A 152 -14.97 -7.50 -12.98
N LEU A 153 -14.55 -6.55 -13.82
CA LEU A 153 -15.27 -6.22 -15.05
C LEU A 153 -15.31 -7.43 -15.99
N LEU A 154 -14.20 -8.15 -16.16
CA LEU A 154 -14.17 -9.37 -16.96
C LEU A 154 -15.06 -10.48 -16.38
N GLN A 155 -15.20 -10.58 -15.06
CA GLN A 155 -16.11 -11.54 -14.44
C GLN A 155 -17.59 -11.18 -14.71
N LEU A 156 -17.94 -9.87 -14.76
CA LEU A 156 -19.28 -9.44 -15.13
C LEU A 156 -19.63 -9.78 -16.59
N TYR A 157 -18.62 -9.80 -17.48
CA TYR A 157 -18.77 -10.07 -18.91
C TYR A 157 -17.91 -11.27 -19.33
N SER A 158 -18.19 -12.42 -18.74
CA SER A 158 -17.43 -13.66 -18.97
C SER A 158 -17.61 -14.26 -20.37
N SER A 159 -18.68 -13.89 -21.10
CA SER A 159 -18.93 -14.35 -22.46
C SER A 159 -18.32 -13.40 -23.48
N PRO A 160 -17.35 -13.84 -24.31
CA PRO A 160 -16.71 -12.97 -25.31
C PRO A 160 -17.70 -12.39 -26.33
N VAL A 161 -18.83 -13.09 -26.60
CA VAL A 161 -19.84 -12.67 -27.58
C VAL A 161 -20.69 -11.50 -27.09
N SER A 162 -20.77 -11.30 -25.77
CA SER A 162 -21.56 -10.25 -25.12
C SER A 162 -20.71 -9.34 -24.24
N GLN A 163 -19.45 -9.11 -24.65
CA GLN A 163 -18.60 -8.13 -24.00
C GLN A 163 -18.83 -6.73 -24.57
N PRO A 164 -18.81 -5.68 -23.74
CA PRO A 164 -18.67 -4.29 -24.19
C PRO A 164 -17.28 -4.04 -24.78
N ASP A 165 -17.06 -2.84 -25.35
CA ASP A 165 -15.71 -2.34 -25.70
C ASP A 165 -14.98 -1.93 -24.41
N ILE A 166 -14.12 -2.82 -23.89
CA ILE A 166 -13.39 -2.58 -22.63
C ILE A 166 -12.10 -1.82 -22.91
N ARG A 167 -12.01 -0.58 -22.44
CA ARG A 167 -10.85 0.31 -22.54
C ARG A 167 -10.10 0.34 -21.21
N SER A 168 -9.00 -0.41 -21.10
CA SER A 168 -8.17 -0.49 -19.89
C SER A 168 -7.03 0.55 -19.92
N THR A 169 -7.39 1.84 -20.07
CA THR A 169 -6.45 2.92 -20.35
C THR A 169 -6.48 4.07 -19.34
N ALA A 170 -7.34 4.00 -18.31
CA ALA A 170 -7.38 5.03 -17.28
C ALA A 170 -6.05 5.11 -16.51
N GLY A 171 -5.53 6.32 -16.31
CA GLY A 171 -4.32 6.58 -15.54
C GLY A 171 -4.55 6.65 -14.03
N ALA A 172 -5.80 6.90 -13.64
CA ALA A 172 -6.31 6.91 -12.27
C ALA A 172 -7.81 6.63 -12.28
N TRP A 173 -8.39 6.23 -11.15
CA TRP A 173 -9.86 6.01 -11.05
C TRP A 173 -10.68 7.28 -11.35
N ARG A 174 -10.17 8.46 -10.99
CA ARG A 174 -10.82 9.75 -11.30
C ARG A 174 -10.80 10.05 -12.79
N ASP A 175 -9.72 9.71 -13.52
CA ASP A 175 -9.64 9.86 -14.97
C ASP A 175 -10.74 9.05 -15.67
N ALA A 176 -11.09 7.87 -15.14
CA ALA A 176 -12.20 7.07 -15.68
C ALA A 176 -13.55 7.78 -15.52
N ILE A 177 -13.78 8.46 -14.40
CA ILE A 177 -14.99 9.25 -14.17
C ILE A 177 -15.05 10.45 -15.13
N ASP A 178 -13.93 11.16 -15.30
CA ASP A 178 -13.85 12.31 -16.21
C ASP A 178 -14.15 11.90 -17.65
N SER A 179 -13.68 10.72 -18.08
CA SER A 179 -13.97 10.18 -19.41
C SER A 179 -15.46 9.86 -19.61
N VAL A 180 -16.17 9.41 -18.56
CA VAL A 180 -17.62 9.19 -18.63
C VAL A 180 -18.37 10.52 -18.73
N PHE A 181 -18.01 11.52 -17.92
CA PHE A 181 -18.66 12.84 -17.98
C PHE A 181 -18.30 13.61 -19.26
N GLY A 182 -17.12 13.39 -19.82
CA GLY A 182 -16.70 13.95 -21.10
C GLY A 182 -17.41 13.31 -22.32
N GLY A 183 -18.07 12.16 -22.13
CA GLY A 183 -18.69 11.42 -23.23
C GLY A 183 -17.69 10.64 -24.10
N ASP A 184 -16.45 10.46 -23.63
CA ASP A 184 -15.43 9.67 -24.31
C ASP A 184 -15.73 8.17 -24.26
N VAL A 185 -16.44 7.76 -23.21
CA VAL A 185 -16.95 6.40 -22.95
C VAL A 185 -18.33 6.44 -22.31
N ASP A 186 -19.09 5.35 -22.45
CA ASP A 186 -20.46 5.27 -21.94
C ASP A 186 -20.51 4.91 -20.44
N ALA A 187 -19.51 4.18 -19.95
CA ALA A 187 -19.50 3.67 -18.59
C ALA A 187 -18.05 3.50 -18.04
N ALA A 188 -17.95 3.32 -16.72
CA ALA A 188 -16.72 2.99 -16.03
C ALA A 188 -16.95 1.98 -14.93
N ILE A 189 -15.93 1.19 -14.58
CA ILE A 189 -15.90 0.46 -13.31
C ILE A 189 -14.90 1.14 -12.38
N ILE A 190 -15.38 1.53 -11.20
CA ILE A 190 -14.62 2.33 -10.22
C ILE A 190 -14.86 1.82 -8.80
N PRO A 191 -13.98 2.09 -7.83
CA PRO A 191 -14.24 1.77 -6.42
C PRO A 191 -15.55 2.39 -5.94
N THR A 192 -16.36 1.62 -5.21
CA THR A 192 -17.69 2.07 -4.75
C THR A 192 -17.62 3.29 -3.83
N TRP A 193 -16.58 3.39 -3.00
CA TRP A 193 -16.37 4.56 -2.15
C TRP A 193 -16.18 5.86 -2.97
N LEU A 194 -15.49 5.75 -4.11
CA LEU A 194 -15.28 6.88 -5.02
C LEU A 194 -16.58 7.24 -5.75
N LYS A 195 -17.36 6.24 -6.23
CA LYS A 195 -18.68 6.44 -6.81
C LYS A 195 -19.59 7.27 -5.90
N ASN A 196 -19.53 7.04 -4.59
CA ASN A 196 -20.37 7.75 -3.61
C ASN A 196 -20.10 9.26 -3.53
N GLN A 197 -18.95 9.73 -4.03
CA GLN A 197 -18.63 11.15 -4.17
C GLN A 197 -19.26 11.80 -5.42
N TYR A 198 -19.81 10.99 -6.33
CA TYR A 198 -20.37 11.43 -7.61
C TYR A 198 -21.84 11.02 -7.74
N PRO A 199 -22.79 11.78 -7.17
CA PRO A 199 -24.21 11.43 -7.15
C PRO A 199 -24.85 11.37 -8.55
N ASN A 200 -24.26 12.08 -9.53
CA ASN A 200 -24.73 12.11 -10.91
C ASN A 200 -24.36 10.85 -11.72
N LEU A 201 -23.49 10.00 -11.20
CA LEU A 201 -23.22 8.70 -11.80
C LEU A 201 -24.28 7.69 -11.38
N VAL A 202 -24.92 7.06 -12.34
CA VAL A 202 -25.94 6.02 -12.11
C VAL A 202 -25.26 4.69 -11.90
N ASN A 203 -25.59 3.98 -10.83
CA ASN A 203 -25.06 2.65 -10.56
C ASN A 203 -25.77 1.61 -11.41
N VAL A 204 -25.03 0.91 -12.25
CA VAL A 204 -25.53 -0.21 -13.08
C VAL A 204 -25.44 -1.53 -12.30
N LYS A 205 -24.31 -1.77 -11.65
CA LYS A 205 -24.03 -2.99 -10.89
C LYS A 205 -22.95 -2.74 -9.85
N THR A 206 -23.12 -3.28 -8.67
CA THR A 206 -22.04 -3.35 -7.65
C THR A 206 -21.54 -4.78 -7.54
N THR A 207 -20.23 -4.94 -7.44
CA THR A 207 -19.56 -6.25 -7.30
C THR A 207 -19.72 -6.80 -5.89
N ARG A 208 -19.25 -8.04 -5.68
CA ARG A 208 -19.07 -8.58 -4.33
C ARG A 208 -18.08 -7.72 -3.53
N GLN A 209 -18.16 -7.85 -2.22
CA GLN A 209 -17.22 -7.21 -1.31
C GLN A 209 -15.99 -8.08 -1.07
N PHE A 210 -14.87 -7.40 -0.82
CA PHE A 210 -13.58 -7.95 -0.41
C PHE A 210 -13.19 -7.33 0.93
N ALA A 211 -12.26 -7.95 1.64
CA ALA A 211 -11.61 -7.28 2.76
C ALA A 211 -10.96 -5.97 2.26
N GLY A 212 -10.93 -4.95 3.10
CA GLY A 212 -10.32 -3.67 2.75
C GLY A 212 -8.83 -3.83 2.45
N SER A 213 -8.25 -2.85 1.73
CA SER A 213 -6.84 -2.85 1.34
C SER A 213 -5.93 -3.12 2.53
N CYS A 214 -4.91 -3.94 2.32
CA CYS A 214 -4.02 -4.47 3.34
C CYS A 214 -2.65 -3.82 3.29
N VAL A 215 -2.12 -3.43 4.44
CA VAL A 215 -0.69 -3.24 4.57
C VAL A 215 -0.06 -4.57 4.97
N THR A 216 0.79 -5.09 4.09
CA THR A 216 1.60 -6.28 4.31
C THR A 216 3.06 -5.91 4.50
N ALA A 217 3.83 -6.75 5.18
CA ALA A 217 5.27 -6.63 5.31
C ALA A 217 5.96 -7.91 4.87
N SER A 218 7.10 -7.80 4.19
CA SER A 218 7.97 -8.95 3.94
C SER A 218 8.38 -9.60 5.26
N ALA A 219 8.46 -10.92 5.31
CA ALA A 219 8.96 -11.64 6.49
C ALA A 219 10.42 -11.32 6.80
N ASP A 220 11.19 -10.79 5.83
CA ASP A 220 12.57 -10.36 5.99
C ASP A 220 12.70 -9.07 6.82
N VAL A 221 11.62 -8.29 6.97
CA VAL A 221 11.59 -7.11 7.85
C VAL A 221 11.62 -7.58 9.30
N PRO A 222 12.49 -7.01 10.17
CA PRO A 222 12.55 -7.37 11.58
C PRO A 222 11.19 -7.26 12.27
N GLU A 223 10.87 -8.22 13.16
CA GLU A 223 9.56 -8.30 13.81
C GLU A 223 9.22 -7.05 14.62
N ASP A 224 10.20 -6.47 15.30
CA ASP A 224 10.02 -5.24 16.08
C ASP A 224 9.67 -4.04 15.18
N VAL A 225 10.21 -3.98 13.96
CA VAL A 225 9.85 -2.95 12.97
C VAL A 225 8.44 -3.18 12.44
N ARG A 226 8.10 -4.43 12.10
CA ARG A 226 6.73 -4.79 11.67
C ARG A 226 5.70 -4.41 12.73
N GLN A 227 6.01 -4.67 14.01
CA GLN A 227 5.12 -4.33 15.12
C GLN A 227 4.99 -2.81 15.29
N LYS A 228 6.09 -2.04 15.21
CA LYS A 228 6.04 -0.57 15.27
C LYS A 228 5.19 0.03 14.15
N VAL A 229 5.37 -0.47 12.90
CA VAL A 229 4.56 -0.04 11.75
C VAL A 229 3.09 -0.39 11.96
N LYS A 230 2.78 -1.61 12.41
CA LYS A 230 1.41 -2.02 12.75
C LYS A 230 0.78 -1.09 13.79
N ASP A 231 1.48 -0.82 14.88
CA ASP A 231 0.97 0.02 15.97
C ASP A 231 0.77 1.47 15.54
N ALA A 232 1.64 1.99 14.66
CA ALA A 232 1.50 3.30 14.06
C ALA A 232 0.25 3.37 13.16
N LEU A 233 0.09 2.41 12.25
CA LEU A 233 -1.04 2.37 11.32
C LEU A 233 -2.40 2.22 12.04
N LEU A 234 -2.45 1.49 13.15
CA LEU A 234 -3.67 1.36 13.97
C LEU A 234 -4.09 2.67 14.66
N LYS A 235 -3.21 3.67 14.69
CA LYS A 235 -3.46 5.00 15.27
C LYS A 235 -3.51 6.11 14.22
N LEU A 236 -3.45 5.75 12.94
CA LEU A 236 -3.33 6.72 11.85
C LEU A 236 -4.50 7.71 11.80
N ASP A 237 -5.71 7.26 12.13
CA ASP A 237 -6.93 8.08 12.20
C ASP A 237 -6.92 9.12 13.32
N SER A 238 -5.99 9.03 14.26
CA SER A 238 -5.84 9.99 15.36
C SER A 238 -4.89 11.16 15.03
N ASP A 239 -4.24 11.14 13.85
CA ASP A 239 -3.30 12.18 13.42
C ASP A 239 -3.93 13.06 12.34
N GLU A 240 -4.01 14.38 12.61
CA GLU A 240 -4.62 15.36 11.71
C GLU A 240 -3.93 15.44 10.33
N GLN A 241 -2.61 15.17 10.27
CA GLN A 241 -1.83 15.26 9.03
C GLN A 241 -2.19 14.12 8.06
N THR A 242 -2.67 13.00 8.59
CA THR A 242 -3.08 11.82 7.81
C THR A 242 -4.56 11.81 7.44
N ALA A 243 -5.37 12.71 8.00
CA ALA A 243 -6.82 12.76 7.75
C ALA A 243 -7.16 12.91 6.25
N LYS A 244 -6.42 13.76 5.51
CA LYS A 244 -6.63 13.93 4.06
C LYS A 244 -6.30 12.66 3.28
N LEU A 245 -5.24 11.97 3.66
CA LEU A 245 -4.87 10.69 3.07
C LEU A 245 -5.98 9.66 3.24
N LEU A 246 -6.52 9.50 4.46
CA LEU A 246 -7.61 8.55 4.72
C LEU A 246 -8.83 8.84 3.86
N ILE A 247 -9.20 10.11 3.69
CA ILE A 247 -10.28 10.53 2.80
C ILE A 247 -9.98 10.14 1.33
N GLU A 248 -8.76 10.41 0.85
CA GLU A 248 -8.34 10.08 -0.53
C GLU A 248 -8.33 8.57 -0.77
N LEU A 249 -8.02 7.77 0.24
CA LEU A 249 -8.06 6.31 0.18
C LEU A 249 -9.48 5.73 0.38
N GLY A 250 -10.45 6.54 0.77
CA GLY A 250 -11.79 6.08 1.12
C GLY A 250 -11.83 5.20 2.37
N VAL A 251 -10.92 5.45 3.31
CA VAL A 251 -10.72 4.66 4.54
C VAL A 251 -10.98 5.54 5.75
N SER A 252 -11.74 5.05 6.74
CA SER A 252 -11.93 5.77 8.00
C SER A 252 -10.79 5.50 8.98
N LYS A 253 -10.30 4.25 9.02
CA LYS A 253 -9.21 3.79 9.89
C LYS A 253 -8.67 2.45 9.43
N PHE A 254 -7.53 2.07 9.98
CA PHE A 254 -7.00 0.72 9.88
C PHE A 254 -7.37 -0.14 11.09
N VAL A 255 -7.57 -1.43 10.86
CA VAL A 255 -7.82 -2.47 11.87
C VAL A 255 -6.84 -3.63 11.66
N PRO A 256 -6.59 -4.49 12.67
CA PRO A 256 -5.72 -5.64 12.49
C PRO A 256 -6.16 -6.53 11.32
N ALA A 257 -5.20 -7.00 10.52
CA ALA A 257 -5.43 -7.94 9.43
C ALA A 257 -4.95 -9.35 9.78
N ALA A 258 -5.58 -10.35 9.17
CA ALA A 258 -5.16 -11.74 9.24
C ALA A 258 -5.16 -12.37 7.83
N ALA A 259 -4.29 -13.34 7.57
CA ALA A 259 -4.19 -14.00 6.27
C ALA A 259 -5.54 -14.56 5.79
N LYS A 260 -6.35 -15.12 6.70
CA LYS A 260 -7.68 -15.66 6.41
C LYS A 260 -8.66 -14.61 5.82
N ASP A 261 -8.43 -13.31 6.06
CA ASP A 261 -9.28 -12.24 5.54
C ASP A 261 -9.15 -12.12 4.01
N TYR A 262 -8.05 -12.64 3.45
CA TYR A 262 -7.69 -12.55 2.03
C TYR A 262 -7.71 -13.88 1.29
N GLU A 263 -7.84 -14.99 2.00
CA GLU A 263 -7.74 -16.35 1.47
C GLU A 263 -8.57 -16.57 0.20
N GLY A 264 -7.90 -17.04 -0.86
CA GLY A 264 -8.50 -17.39 -2.17
C GLY A 264 -8.68 -16.23 -3.14
N ASN A 265 -8.34 -14.97 -2.76
CA ASN A 265 -8.45 -13.83 -3.67
C ASN A 265 -7.32 -13.80 -4.71
N GLU A 266 -6.16 -14.40 -4.43
CA GLU A 266 -5.06 -14.56 -5.40
C GLU A 266 -5.51 -15.32 -6.67
N ALA A 267 -6.52 -16.16 -6.54
CA ALA A 267 -7.09 -16.90 -7.67
C ALA A 267 -7.60 -15.98 -8.80
N LEU A 268 -7.90 -14.73 -8.52
CA LEU A 268 -8.26 -13.71 -9.50
C LEU A 268 -7.11 -13.38 -10.46
N LEU A 269 -5.87 -13.69 -10.08
CA LEU A 269 -4.66 -13.41 -10.85
C LEU A 269 -4.19 -14.59 -11.72
N LYS A 270 -4.80 -15.79 -11.59
CA LYS A 270 -4.36 -17.02 -12.26
C LYS A 270 -4.30 -16.95 -13.79
N SER A 271 -5.08 -16.08 -14.41
CA SER A 271 -5.08 -15.91 -15.87
C SER A 271 -4.02 -14.92 -16.38
N TYR A 272 -3.28 -14.27 -15.48
CA TYR A 272 -2.30 -13.25 -15.85
C TYR A 272 -0.89 -13.85 -15.90
N GLN A 273 -0.09 -13.35 -16.84
CA GLN A 273 1.29 -13.80 -16.99
C GLN A 273 2.09 -13.51 -15.71
N GLY A 274 2.84 -14.47 -15.24
CA GLY A 274 3.65 -14.37 -14.03
C GLY A 274 3.02 -14.96 -12.77
N TYR A 275 1.79 -15.50 -12.86
CA TYR A 275 1.14 -16.22 -11.76
C TYR A 275 1.88 -17.52 -11.43
#